data_66a17b8af945a38c6ba4e41a52aa6269
#
_entry.id   66a17b8af945a38c6ba4e41a52aa6269
#
_cell.length_a   1.000
_cell.length_b   1.000
_cell.length_c   1.000
_cell.angle_alpha   90.00
_cell.angle_beta   90.00
_cell.angle_gamma   90.00
#
_symmetry.space_group_name_H-M   'P 1'
#
loop_
_entity.id
_entity.type
_entity.pdbx_description
1 polymer ?
#
loop_
_entity_poly.entity_id
_entity_poly.type
_entity_poly.pdbx_seq_one_letter_code
_entity_poly.pdbx_strand_id
1 'polypeptide(L)'
;MAFAPKRRRRDRDVESAPRPTVAGGFEKGSGEPIDDGPEAPDRFPSRADLVALATLLVTVTLAWCSAHGTWDAASWALPTSYPVAGNEDLEKSDVLGMFCYLKASGEGHLRPFLWKTIPNLGAPYEANWNDFPTLDEIPFFIDSLLARTFGLFAGLNVSMLLGHLLAAAVFFCVARWSSGTVLLSFIAALAFGLSPYAFQHGPHHMQVAYTWPIPLFLLVWRWVSTEPGIVPWSRRWWWAIAIGFTAGLHHVYYTNILCQLTLLGALIQYRHRRSLPALLSALAVIAAAAAAFVLMNLDTWTYKLAYGANDGAMVRDYQWLELYGLKIKDLFIPTLTHRSELLAGFSRSHRAVAPLLDERASYQGIVGLACLLWLAFEAVGAMLERRERDVPIEAWQVFWIVLMFTTGGLNAILGAAGFTLFRSGCRYSIVIMAITLLWAVRRGSTLERAMRIGRNPDAATLGIIGSAVIAACMVIVWDEVPRPPTKEEMATIVRQVDSDRTFTAKMEASLPEGAMVFQLPIMEFPEMPAPGVPPYDHFRPYLFSKNLRYSFGSMKGRPREAWQQELGKRSLEEAVTEIKKRGFAAIYINRNGFPDRALPVEKALRAMGYSKPPIVSATGDLVCIPLDKP
;
A
#
# COMPACT_ATOMS: atom_id res chain seq x y z
N MET A 1 11.17 -54.78 43.58
CA MET A 1 10.21 -55.47 44.47
C MET A 1 8.95 -55.71 43.68
N ALA A 2 8.65 -56.97 43.41
CA ALA A 2 7.49 -57.48 42.69
C ALA A 2 6.24 -57.54 43.59
N PHE A 3 5.06 -57.39 42.99
CA PHE A 3 3.89 -58.19 43.31
C PHE A 3 2.74 -57.91 42.30
N ALA A 4 2.49 -58.85 41.42
CA ALA A 4 1.19 -59.29 40.93
C ALA A 4 0.96 -60.67 41.59
N PRO A 5 -0.20 -61.33 41.58
CA PRO A 5 -1.37 -61.29 40.65
C PRO A 5 -2.74 -61.54 41.33
N LYS A 6 -3.88 -61.58 40.64
CA LYS A 6 -4.70 -62.77 40.39
C LYS A 6 -6.08 -62.47 39.75
N ARG A 7 -6.35 -63.21 38.68
CA ARG A 7 -7.66 -63.43 38.04
C ARG A 7 -8.68 -64.06 38.99
N ARG A 8 -9.97 -63.72 38.79
CA ARG A 8 -11.10 -64.72 38.88
C ARG A 8 -12.22 -64.33 37.94
N ARG A 9 -12.48 -65.24 36.98
CA ARG A 9 -13.76 -65.38 36.25
C ARG A 9 -14.85 -65.80 37.20
N ARG A 10 -16.09 -65.38 36.96
CA ARG A 10 -17.29 -66.12 37.20
C ARG A 10 -18.41 -65.67 36.23
N ASP A 11 -18.73 -66.58 35.32
CA ASP A 11 -19.97 -66.59 34.53
C ASP A 11 -21.13 -66.84 35.49
N ARG A 12 -22.28 -66.22 35.22
CA ARG A 12 -23.62 -66.73 35.53
C ARG A 12 -24.65 -66.05 34.63
N ASP A 13 -25.28 -66.88 33.80
CA ASP A 13 -26.51 -66.66 33.10
C ASP A 13 -27.66 -66.41 34.09
N VAL A 14 -28.55 -65.44 33.78
CA VAL A 14 -29.92 -65.44 34.25
C VAL A 14 -30.80 -64.68 33.24
N GLU A 15 -31.59 -65.46 32.55
CA GLU A 15 -32.99 -65.32 32.13
C GLU A 15 -33.65 -63.97 31.91
N SER A 16 -34.30 -63.93 30.77
CA SER A 16 -35.27 -62.97 30.22
C SER A 16 -36.55 -62.84 31.02
N ALA A 17 -37.04 -61.60 31.25
CA ALA A 17 -38.45 -61.31 31.58
C ALA A 17 -38.91 -60.05 30.78
N PRO A 18 -40.23 -60.00 30.42
CA PRO A 18 -40.71 -59.12 29.35
C PRO A 18 -41.02 -57.70 29.79
N ARG A 19 -40.88 -56.79 28.85
CA ARG A 19 -41.22 -55.35 28.99
C ARG A 19 -42.69 -55.10 28.91
N PRO A 20 -43.25 -54.20 29.71
CA PRO A 20 -44.64 -53.71 29.49
C PRO A 20 -44.58 -52.56 28.42
N THR A 21 -45.44 -52.70 27.42
CA THR A 21 -45.82 -51.69 26.46
C THR A 21 -46.68 -50.62 27.15
N VAL A 22 -46.15 -49.35 27.16
CA VAL A 22 -47.01 -48.17 27.40
C VAL A 22 -46.93 -47.33 26.12
N ALA A 23 -48.08 -47.31 25.44
CA ALA A 23 -48.35 -46.40 24.34
C ALA A 23 -48.53 -44.97 24.90
N GLY A 24 -47.67 -44.04 24.49
CA GLY A 24 -47.86 -42.65 24.75
C GLY A 24 -47.11 -41.91 23.61
N GLY A 25 -47.87 -41.49 22.58
CA GLY A 25 -47.38 -40.77 21.45
C GLY A 25 -46.85 -39.42 21.87
N PHE A 26 -45.54 -39.23 21.66
CA PHE A 26 -44.96 -37.93 21.43
C PHE A 26 -44.46 -37.92 19.99
N GLU A 27 -45.14 -37.13 19.17
CA GLU A 27 -44.68 -36.79 17.84
C GLU A 27 -43.25 -36.23 17.98
N LYS A 28 -42.28 -36.99 17.54
CA LYS A 28 -40.96 -36.48 17.19
C LYS A 28 -41.17 -35.58 15.99
N GLY A 29 -41.20 -34.27 16.22
CA GLY A 29 -40.91 -33.32 15.17
C GLY A 29 -39.62 -33.75 14.50
N SER A 30 -39.71 -34.14 13.26
CA SER A 30 -38.59 -34.36 12.38
C SER A 30 -37.89 -33.03 12.17
N GLY A 31 -37.00 -32.71 13.09
CA GLY A 31 -35.92 -31.76 12.79
C GLY A 31 -35.02 -32.43 11.77
N GLU A 32 -35.38 -32.35 10.49
CA GLU A 32 -34.41 -32.51 9.44
C GLU A 32 -33.30 -31.54 9.75
N PRO A 33 -32.02 -31.98 9.78
CA PRO A 33 -30.92 -31.03 9.79
C PRO A 33 -31.14 -30.18 8.55
N ILE A 34 -31.24 -28.85 8.74
CA ILE A 34 -31.16 -27.89 7.64
C ILE A 34 -29.85 -28.24 6.96
N ASP A 35 -29.96 -28.90 5.82
CA ASP A 35 -28.85 -29.18 4.93
C ASP A 35 -28.44 -27.82 4.33
N ASP A 36 -27.54 -27.13 5.03
CA ASP A 36 -26.80 -25.98 4.51
C ASP A 36 -25.79 -26.41 3.42
N GLY A 37 -26.21 -27.38 2.61
CA GLY A 37 -25.55 -27.68 1.35
C GLY A 37 -25.50 -26.37 0.54
N PRO A 38 -24.36 -25.96 0.05
CA PRO A 38 -24.27 -24.73 -0.73
C PRO A 38 -25.17 -24.88 -1.96
N GLU A 39 -26.34 -24.19 -1.97
CA GLU A 39 -27.01 -23.92 -3.23
C GLU A 39 -25.95 -23.44 -4.20
N ALA A 40 -25.85 -24.10 -5.35
CA ALA A 40 -24.84 -23.78 -6.36
C ALA A 40 -24.89 -22.26 -6.62
N PRO A 41 -23.80 -21.51 -6.41
CA PRO A 41 -23.83 -20.08 -6.60
C PRO A 41 -24.37 -19.79 -8.00
N ASP A 42 -25.26 -18.80 -8.13
CA ASP A 42 -25.68 -18.27 -9.41
C ASP A 42 -24.47 -18.25 -10.33
N ARG A 43 -24.59 -18.85 -11.53
CA ARG A 43 -23.44 -19.07 -12.43
C ARG A 43 -22.63 -17.78 -12.58
N PHE A 44 -21.52 -17.70 -11.90
CA PHE A 44 -20.57 -16.59 -12.07
C PHE A 44 -19.54 -16.95 -13.16
N PRO A 45 -19.28 -16.05 -14.14
CA PRO A 45 -19.95 -14.77 -14.36
C PRO A 45 -21.29 -14.89 -15.11
N SER A 46 -22.32 -14.24 -14.61
CA SER A 46 -23.60 -14.02 -15.29
C SER A 46 -23.57 -12.72 -16.09
N ARG A 47 -24.59 -12.47 -16.93
CA ARG A 47 -24.76 -11.18 -17.62
C ARG A 47 -24.87 -10.02 -16.62
N ALA A 48 -25.57 -10.23 -15.51
CA ALA A 48 -25.70 -9.23 -14.46
C ALA A 48 -24.35 -8.89 -13.81
N ASP A 49 -23.48 -9.89 -13.60
CA ASP A 49 -22.13 -9.66 -13.09
C ASP A 49 -21.29 -8.82 -14.04
N LEU A 50 -21.36 -9.08 -15.34
CA LEU A 50 -20.61 -8.32 -16.34
C LEU A 50 -21.08 -6.86 -16.40
N VAL A 51 -22.40 -6.63 -16.37
CA VAL A 51 -22.96 -5.28 -16.34
C VAL A 51 -22.56 -4.55 -15.06
N ALA A 52 -22.66 -5.22 -13.90
CA ALA A 52 -22.27 -4.65 -12.63
C ALA A 52 -20.77 -4.30 -12.62
N LEU A 53 -19.91 -5.21 -13.10
CA LEU A 53 -18.48 -4.95 -13.19
C LEU A 53 -18.16 -3.77 -14.10
N ALA A 54 -18.77 -3.70 -15.30
CA ALA A 54 -18.57 -2.58 -16.20
C ALA A 54 -19.01 -1.25 -15.56
N THR A 55 -20.18 -1.23 -14.93
CA THR A 55 -20.68 -0.06 -14.19
C THR A 55 -19.75 0.35 -13.05
N LEU A 56 -19.23 -0.62 -12.29
CA LEU A 56 -18.27 -0.41 -11.21
C LEU A 56 -17.00 0.28 -11.73
N LEU A 57 -16.41 -0.23 -12.81
CA LEU A 57 -15.20 0.32 -13.39
C LEU A 57 -15.40 1.75 -13.91
N VAL A 58 -16.54 2.01 -14.58
CA VAL A 58 -16.89 3.37 -15.01
C VAL A 58 -17.05 4.31 -13.81
N THR A 59 -17.76 3.87 -12.76
CA THR A 59 -17.98 4.69 -11.56
C THR A 59 -16.65 5.02 -10.86
N VAL A 60 -15.78 4.03 -10.71
CA VAL A 60 -14.43 4.23 -10.12
C VAL A 60 -13.60 5.19 -10.98
N THR A 61 -13.64 5.06 -12.31
CA THR A 61 -12.93 5.97 -13.22
C THR A 61 -13.41 7.42 -13.06
N LEU A 62 -14.72 7.65 -13.09
CA LEU A 62 -15.30 8.98 -12.93
C LEU A 62 -14.99 9.59 -11.56
N ALA A 63 -15.07 8.78 -10.50
CA ALA A 63 -14.74 9.22 -9.14
C ALA A 63 -13.26 9.61 -9.03
N TRP A 64 -12.35 8.80 -9.59
CA TRP A 64 -10.92 9.06 -9.61
C TRP A 64 -10.58 10.33 -10.41
N CYS A 65 -11.15 10.47 -11.61
CA CYS A 65 -10.97 11.69 -12.42
C CYS A 65 -11.49 12.94 -11.69
N SER A 66 -12.62 12.82 -10.97
CA SER A 66 -13.13 13.91 -10.12
C SER A 66 -12.19 14.26 -8.97
N ALA A 67 -11.59 13.25 -8.31
CA ALA A 67 -10.65 13.47 -7.20
C ALA A 67 -9.39 14.23 -7.62
N HIS A 68 -8.93 14.01 -8.85
CA HIS A 68 -7.65 14.53 -9.34
C HIS A 68 -7.79 15.64 -10.40
N GLY A 69 -9.01 15.96 -10.81
CA GLY A 69 -9.24 16.97 -11.85
C GLY A 69 -8.76 16.57 -13.25
N THR A 70 -8.61 15.26 -13.51
CA THR A 70 -8.02 14.72 -14.76
C THR A 70 -9.09 14.47 -15.81
N TRP A 71 -9.64 15.57 -16.39
CA TRP A 71 -10.74 15.49 -17.36
C TRP A 71 -10.33 15.64 -18.83
N ASP A 72 -9.08 16.05 -19.09
CA ASP A 72 -8.54 16.27 -20.43
C ASP A 72 -7.09 15.77 -20.53
N ALA A 73 -6.58 15.67 -21.76
CA ALA A 73 -5.23 15.15 -22.01
C ALA A 73 -4.12 16.00 -21.36
N ALA A 74 -4.33 17.30 -21.19
CA ALA A 74 -3.35 18.18 -20.58
C ALA A 74 -3.24 17.92 -19.07
N SER A 75 -4.36 17.72 -18.38
CA SER A 75 -4.40 17.38 -16.95
C SER A 75 -3.82 15.99 -16.67
N TRP A 76 -3.96 15.02 -17.58
CA TRP A 76 -3.28 13.72 -17.45
C TRP A 76 -1.75 13.81 -17.54
N ALA A 77 -1.23 14.77 -18.29
CA ALA A 77 0.23 15.00 -18.41
C ALA A 77 0.85 15.72 -17.21
N LEU A 78 0.07 16.08 -16.20
CA LEU A 78 0.51 16.69 -14.95
C LEU A 78 0.51 15.66 -13.82
N PRO A 79 1.43 15.77 -12.85
CA PRO A 79 1.38 14.93 -11.67
C PRO A 79 0.20 15.32 -10.77
N THR A 80 -0.51 14.33 -10.21
CA THR A 80 -1.58 14.56 -9.24
C THR A 80 -1.07 15.03 -7.88
N SER A 81 0.25 14.94 -7.66
CA SER A 81 0.97 15.46 -6.50
C SER A 81 2.36 15.90 -6.95
N TYR A 82 2.79 17.09 -6.56
CA TYR A 82 4.13 17.62 -6.81
C TYR A 82 4.52 18.56 -5.67
N PRO A 83 5.80 18.58 -5.22
CA PRO A 83 6.23 19.50 -4.17
C PRO A 83 6.04 20.94 -4.60
N VAL A 84 5.37 21.69 -3.74
CA VAL A 84 5.08 23.12 -3.93
C VAL A 84 5.39 23.84 -2.65
N ALA A 85 6.11 24.96 -2.74
CA ALA A 85 6.42 25.79 -1.58
C ALA A 85 5.14 26.20 -0.81
N GLY A 86 5.18 26.11 0.52
CA GLY A 86 4.05 26.44 1.39
C GLY A 86 3.06 25.30 1.62
N ASN A 87 3.22 24.14 0.97
CA ASN A 87 2.47 22.92 1.30
C ASN A 87 3.36 21.94 2.06
N GLU A 88 3.35 22.03 3.39
CA GLU A 88 4.23 21.21 4.24
C GLU A 88 4.06 19.70 4.02
N ASP A 89 2.88 19.24 3.67
CA ASP A 89 2.60 17.82 3.45
C ASP A 89 3.22 17.31 2.14
N LEU A 90 3.22 18.14 1.10
CA LEU A 90 3.84 17.82 -0.19
C LEU A 90 5.35 18.07 -0.17
N GLU A 91 5.82 19.06 0.58
CA GLU A 91 7.25 19.35 0.72
C GLU A 91 8.02 18.21 1.39
N LYS A 92 7.37 17.49 2.32
CA LYS A 92 7.98 16.37 3.06
C LYS A 92 7.74 15.01 2.40
N SER A 93 7.14 14.97 1.22
CA SER A 93 6.71 13.73 0.60
C SER A 93 7.81 13.00 -0.16
N ASP A 94 7.71 11.68 -0.21
CA ASP A 94 8.62 10.81 -0.98
C ASP A 94 8.33 10.83 -2.49
N VAL A 95 7.40 11.67 -2.96
CA VAL A 95 6.91 11.65 -4.35
C VAL A 95 8.01 11.84 -5.39
N LEU A 96 8.98 12.73 -5.13
CA LEU A 96 10.10 12.94 -6.06
C LEU A 96 11.04 11.73 -6.14
N GLY A 97 11.21 11.02 -5.03
CA GLY A 97 11.92 9.74 -5.00
C GLY A 97 11.21 8.69 -5.87
N MET A 98 9.87 8.62 -5.77
CA MET A 98 9.06 7.71 -6.61
C MET A 98 9.15 8.07 -8.09
N PHE A 99 9.04 9.35 -8.45
CA PHE A 99 9.19 9.79 -9.84
C PHE A 99 10.58 9.50 -10.39
N CYS A 100 11.62 9.72 -9.59
CA CYS A 100 13.00 9.40 -9.95
C CYS A 100 13.16 7.90 -10.21
N TYR A 101 12.61 7.05 -9.33
CA TYR A 101 12.65 5.60 -9.49
C TYR A 101 11.94 5.15 -10.78
N LEU A 102 10.74 5.68 -11.04
CA LEU A 102 9.98 5.37 -12.26
C LEU A 102 10.72 5.81 -13.53
N LYS A 103 11.31 7.02 -13.52
CA LYS A 103 12.10 7.51 -14.65
C LYS A 103 13.31 6.63 -14.90
N ALA A 104 14.12 6.37 -13.88
CA ALA A 104 15.31 5.53 -14.00
C ALA A 104 14.98 4.09 -14.43
N SER A 105 13.87 3.52 -13.93
CA SER A 105 13.36 2.23 -14.37
C SER A 105 12.90 2.27 -15.84
N GLY A 106 12.17 3.32 -16.24
CA GLY A 106 11.73 3.53 -17.62
C GLY A 106 12.88 3.72 -18.61
N GLU A 107 14.00 4.30 -18.17
CA GLU A 107 15.24 4.41 -18.91
C GLU A 107 16.03 3.08 -18.97
N GLY A 108 15.60 2.07 -18.22
CA GLY A 108 16.20 0.73 -18.21
C GLY A 108 17.35 0.56 -17.22
N HIS A 109 17.55 1.50 -16.30
CA HIS A 109 18.61 1.46 -15.30
C HIS A 109 18.25 0.63 -14.06
N LEU A 110 16.95 0.54 -13.75
CA LEU A 110 16.43 -0.23 -12.62
C LEU A 110 15.57 -1.39 -13.13
N ARG A 111 16.20 -2.54 -13.34
CA ARG A 111 15.54 -3.76 -13.81
C ARG A 111 15.38 -4.74 -12.65
N PRO A 112 14.23 -5.43 -12.54
CA PRO A 112 14.05 -6.46 -11.52
C PRO A 112 15.16 -7.51 -11.56
N PHE A 113 15.57 -7.98 -10.38
CA PHE A 113 16.57 -9.03 -10.17
C PHE A 113 18.01 -8.70 -10.58
N LEU A 114 18.25 -7.52 -11.16
CA LEU A 114 19.58 -7.08 -11.60
C LEU A 114 20.09 -5.94 -10.74
N TRP A 115 21.42 -5.81 -10.64
CA TRP A 115 22.03 -4.71 -9.92
C TRP A 115 21.60 -3.35 -10.50
N LYS A 116 21.23 -2.45 -9.60
CA LYS A 116 20.64 -1.15 -9.89
C LYS A 116 21.74 -0.09 -10.01
N THR A 117 21.99 0.39 -11.23
CA THR A 117 22.97 1.44 -11.50
C THR A 117 22.35 2.51 -12.37
N ILE A 118 22.47 3.79 -11.94
CA ILE A 118 21.91 4.94 -12.62
C ILE A 118 23.06 5.88 -13.03
N PRO A 119 23.43 5.92 -14.34
CA PRO A 119 24.57 6.69 -14.83
C PRO A 119 24.44 8.21 -14.65
N ASN A 120 23.21 8.72 -14.69
CA ASN A 120 22.91 10.15 -14.62
C ASN A 120 22.85 10.71 -13.19
N LEU A 121 23.03 9.87 -12.17
CA LEU A 121 23.04 10.25 -10.76
C LEU A 121 24.36 9.83 -10.10
N GLY A 122 24.72 10.51 -9.00
CA GLY A 122 25.91 10.17 -8.22
C GLY A 122 27.24 10.59 -8.86
N ALA A 123 27.22 11.55 -9.79
CA ALA A 123 28.44 12.05 -10.44
C ALA A 123 29.54 12.46 -9.41
N PRO A 124 30.81 12.25 -9.71
CA PRO A 124 31.42 11.83 -10.99
C PRO A 124 31.30 10.33 -11.27
N TYR A 125 30.81 9.58 -10.33
CA TYR A 125 30.55 8.14 -10.47
C TYR A 125 29.12 7.89 -11.01
N GLU A 126 28.64 6.68 -10.83
CA GLU A 126 27.26 6.28 -11.09
C GLU A 126 26.59 5.92 -9.75
N ALA A 127 25.33 6.31 -9.57
CA ALA A 127 24.60 5.92 -8.39
C ALA A 127 24.27 4.41 -8.44
N ASN A 128 24.46 3.73 -7.30
CA ASN A 128 24.08 2.34 -7.13
C ASN A 128 23.02 2.26 -6.04
N TRP A 129 21.84 1.68 -6.36
CA TRP A 129 20.68 1.66 -5.47
C TRP A 129 20.34 0.28 -4.92
N ASN A 130 21.29 -0.66 -4.90
CA ASN A 130 21.04 -1.98 -4.31
C ASN A 130 20.88 -1.96 -2.78
N ASP A 131 21.32 -0.91 -2.10
CA ASP A 131 21.03 -0.70 -0.68
C ASP A 131 19.76 0.13 -0.44
N PHE A 132 19.10 0.61 -1.50
CA PHE A 132 17.86 1.37 -1.37
C PHE A 132 16.71 0.43 -0.96
N PRO A 133 15.89 0.79 0.05
CA PRO A 133 14.92 -0.11 0.65
C PRO A 133 13.66 -0.29 -0.20
N THR A 134 13.81 -0.54 -1.48
CA THR A 134 12.69 -0.80 -2.40
C THR A 134 12.51 -2.31 -2.54
N LEU A 135 11.38 -2.82 -2.07
CA LEU A 135 11.04 -4.24 -2.09
C LEU A 135 10.01 -4.61 -3.17
N ASP A 136 9.57 -3.63 -3.98
CA ASP A 136 8.41 -3.75 -4.88
C ASP A 136 8.81 -3.58 -6.35
N GLU A 137 9.89 -4.25 -6.77
CA GLU A 137 10.51 -4.06 -8.09
C GLU A 137 9.59 -4.38 -9.27
N ILE A 138 8.77 -5.44 -9.15
CA ILE A 138 7.87 -5.84 -10.23
C ILE A 138 6.75 -4.82 -10.45
N PRO A 139 6.01 -4.36 -9.42
CA PRO A 139 5.07 -3.25 -9.58
C PRO A 139 5.72 -2.01 -10.21
N PHE A 140 6.88 -1.56 -9.70
CA PHE A 140 7.59 -0.42 -10.27
C PHE A 140 8.01 -0.62 -11.73
N PHE A 141 8.45 -1.81 -12.09
CA PHE A 141 8.80 -2.11 -13.47
C PHE A 141 7.58 -2.00 -14.39
N ILE A 142 6.42 -2.53 -13.98
CA ILE A 142 5.16 -2.39 -14.72
C ILE A 142 4.79 -0.92 -14.88
N ASP A 143 4.84 -0.14 -13.79
CA ASP A 143 4.55 1.29 -13.79
C ASP A 143 5.50 2.07 -14.69
N SER A 144 6.77 1.68 -14.73
CA SER A 144 7.77 2.30 -15.59
C SER A 144 7.51 2.05 -17.09
N LEU A 145 6.91 0.92 -17.46
CA LEU A 145 6.47 0.68 -18.83
C LEU A 145 5.34 1.63 -19.23
N LEU A 146 4.40 1.91 -18.33
CA LEU A 146 3.36 2.92 -18.55
C LEU A 146 3.97 4.32 -18.65
N ALA A 147 4.92 4.66 -17.76
CA ALA A 147 5.64 5.93 -17.81
C ALA A 147 6.43 6.12 -19.10
N ARG A 148 7.03 5.05 -19.63
CA ARG A 148 7.73 5.06 -20.91
C ARG A 148 6.78 5.24 -22.10
N THR A 149 5.56 4.71 -22.02
CA THR A 149 4.57 4.74 -23.10
C THR A 149 3.84 6.07 -23.17
N PHE A 150 3.38 6.58 -22.03
CA PHE A 150 2.51 7.76 -21.93
C PHE A 150 3.24 9.03 -21.44
N GLY A 151 4.51 8.92 -21.06
CA GLY A 151 5.25 9.95 -20.33
C GLY A 151 5.16 9.75 -18.82
N LEU A 152 6.12 10.30 -18.07
CA LEU A 152 6.32 10.02 -16.64
C LEU A 152 5.05 10.23 -15.81
N PHE A 153 4.45 11.41 -15.90
CA PHE A 153 3.29 11.76 -15.07
C PHE A 153 2.00 11.11 -15.56
N ALA A 154 1.77 11.09 -16.88
CA ALA A 154 0.59 10.43 -17.42
C ALA A 154 0.62 8.92 -17.17
N GLY A 155 1.76 8.28 -17.32
CA GLY A 155 1.94 6.86 -17.03
C GLY A 155 1.68 6.53 -15.57
N LEU A 156 2.13 7.39 -14.63
CA LEU A 156 1.83 7.24 -13.21
C LEU A 156 0.34 7.41 -12.92
N ASN A 157 -0.31 8.44 -13.49
CA ASN A 157 -1.74 8.66 -13.30
C ASN A 157 -2.56 7.47 -13.81
N VAL A 158 -2.20 6.90 -14.98
CA VAL A 158 -2.81 5.66 -15.50
C VAL A 158 -2.59 4.51 -14.53
N SER A 159 -1.39 4.35 -13.99
CA SER A 159 -1.08 3.28 -13.04
C SER A 159 -1.88 3.41 -11.75
N MET A 160 -1.99 4.62 -11.19
CA MET A 160 -2.81 4.87 -10.00
C MET A 160 -4.29 4.53 -10.25
N LEU A 161 -4.85 4.99 -11.37
CA LEU A 161 -6.22 4.62 -11.74
C LEU A 161 -6.37 3.10 -11.88
N LEU A 162 -5.44 2.42 -12.55
CA LEU A 162 -5.47 0.96 -12.69
C LEU A 162 -5.43 0.25 -11.33
N GLY A 163 -4.68 0.78 -10.36
CA GLY A 163 -4.66 0.28 -8.98
C GLY A 163 -6.05 0.28 -8.35
N HIS A 164 -6.80 1.39 -8.46
CA HIS A 164 -8.19 1.49 -7.99
C HIS A 164 -9.14 0.56 -8.74
N LEU A 165 -9.02 0.49 -10.07
CA LEU A 165 -9.85 -0.37 -10.91
C LEU A 165 -9.63 -1.85 -10.59
N LEU A 166 -8.38 -2.28 -10.43
CA LEU A 166 -8.03 -3.64 -10.05
C LEU A 166 -8.53 -3.97 -8.64
N ALA A 167 -8.38 -3.05 -7.68
CA ALA A 167 -8.88 -3.24 -6.32
C ALA A 167 -10.40 -3.48 -6.32
N ALA A 168 -11.16 -2.65 -7.02
CA ALA A 168 -12.61 -2.81 -7.16
C ALA A 168 -12.99 -4.11 -7.87
N ALA A 169 -12.36 -4.41 -9.00
CA ALA A 169 -12.68 -5.60 -9.81
C ALA A 169 -12.37 -6.90 -9.06
N VAL A 170 -11.17 -6.99 -8.46
CA VAL A 170 -10.76 -8.19 -7.70
C VAL A 170 -11.64 -8.38 -6.48
N PHE A 171 -11.96 -7.28 -5.75
CA PHE A 171 -12.88 -7.37 -4.61
C PHE A 171 -14.26 -7.89 -5.06
N PHE A 172 -14.82 -7.33 -6.14
CA PHE A 172 -16.10 -7.79 -6.70
C PHE A 172 -16.07 -9.29 -7.01
N CYS A 173 -15.05 -9.75 -7.74
CA CYS A 173 -14.91 -11.17 -8.10
C CYS A 173 -14.81 -12.06 -6.85
N VAL A 174 -13.99 -11.68 -5.87
CA VAL A 174 -13.82 -12.46 -4.63
C VAL A 174 -15.11 -12.47 -3.81
N ALA A 175 -15.82 -11.35 -3.72
CA ALA A 175 -17.11 -11.26 -3.06
C ALA A 175 -18.14 -12.19 -3.70
N ARG A 176 -18.21 -12.22 -5.04
CA ARG A 176 -19.08 -13.14 -5.80
C ARG A 176 -18.68 -14.61 -5.61
N TRP A 177 -17.41 -14.95 -5.69
CA TRP A 177 -16.90 -16.30 -5.39
C TRP A 177 -17.16 -16.74 -3.94
N SER A 178 -17.30 -15.77 -3.05
CA SER A 178 -17.65 -15.99 -1.64
C SER A 178 -19.15 -16.01 -1.39
N SER A 179 -19.97 -16.29 -2.40
CA SER A 179 -21.43 -16.37 -2.34
C SER A 179 -22.12 -15.02 -2.07
N GLY A 180 -21.48 -13.89 -2.38
CA GLY A 180 -22.11 -12.57 -2.35
C GLY A 180 -23.17 -12.40 -3.44
N THR A 181 -24.26 -11.67 -3.17
CA THR A 181 -25.18 -11.21 -4.22
C THR A 181 -24.52 -10.13 -5.08
N VAL A 182 -24.97 -9.94 -6.31
CA VAL A 182 -24.39 -8.95 -7.25
C VAL A 182 -24.38 -7.55 -6.62
N LEU A 183 -25.47 -7.17 -5.99
CA LEU A 183 -25.70 -5.85 -5.45
C LEU A 183 -24.78 -5.52 -4.27
N LEU A 184 -24.74 -6.40 -3.26
CA LEU A 184 -23.88 -6.20 -2.09
C LEU A 184 -22.41 -6.30 -2.47
N SER A 185 -22.06 -7.18 -3.41
CA SER A 185 -20.70 -7.26 -3.95
C SER A 185 -20.28 -5.99 -4.67
N PHE A 186 -21.20 -5.35 -5.41
CA PHE A 186 -20.97 -4.09 -6.08
C PHE A 186 -20.70 -2.95 -5.09
N ILE A 187 -21.56 -2.78 -4.08
CA ILE A 187 -21.42 -1.71 -3.06
C ILE A 187 -20.09 -1.86 -2.31
N ALA A 188 -19.79 -3.07 -1.84
CA ALA A 188 -18.56 -3.32 -1.09
C ALA A 188 -17.30 -3.17 -1.96
N ALA A 189 -17.38 -3.59 -3.24
CA ALA A 189 -16.27 -3.41 -4.19
C ALA A 189 -16.04 -1.93 -4.54
N LEU A 190 -17.10 -1.12 -4.62
CA LEU A 190 -17.00 0.32 -4.81
C LEU A 190 -16.31 0.96 -3.61
N ALA A 191 -16.74 0.65 -2.37
CA ALA A 191 -16.11 1.16 -1.16
C ALA A 191 -14.63 0.74 -1.05
N PHE A 192 -14.30 -0.53 -1.32
CA PHE A 192 -12.91 -0.97 -1.28
C PHE A 192 -12.05 -0.33 -2.37
N GLY A 193 -12.57 -0.22 -3.59
CA GLY A 193 -11.88 0.37 -4.73
C GLY A 193 -11.66 1.88 -4.60
N LEU A 194 -12.55 2.59 -3.92
CA LEU A 194 -12.44 4.03 -3.64
C LEU A 194 -11.95 4.33 -2.22
N SER A 195 -11.36 3.33 -1.54
CA SER A 195 -10.97 3.48 -0.13
C SER A 195 -10.13 4.73 0.11
N PRO A 196 -10.39 5.48 1.19
CA PRO A 196 -9.59 6.63 1.59
C PRO A 196 -8.11 6.27 1.74
N TYR A 197 -7.82 5.02 2.11
CA TYR A 197 -6.49 4.45 2.20
C TYR A 197 -5.70 4.57 0.90
N ALA A 198 -6.28 4.15 -0.23
CA ALA A 198 -5.61 4.18 -1.52
C ALA A 198 -5.36 5.61 -2.01
N PHE A 199 -6.32 6.52 -1.82
CA PHE A 199 -6.15 7.94 -2.15
C PHE A 199 -5.09 8.63 -1.30
N GLN A 200 -5.02 8.34 0.00
CA GLN A 200 -4.06 8.99 0.91
C GLN A 200 -2.63 8.52 0.67
N HIS A 201 -2.42 7.26 0.29
CA HIS A 201 -1.09 6.78 -0.07
C HIS A 201 -0.66 7.27 -1.46
N GLY A 202 -1.54 7.26 -2.44
CA GLY A 202 -1.34 7.86 -3.77
C GLY A 202 0.07 7.72 -4.35
N PRO A 203 0.57 8.75 -5.04
CA PRO A 203 1.92 8.75 -5.64
C PRO A 203 3.07 8.73 -4.64
N HIS A 204 2.84 9.08 -3.36
CA HIS A 204 3.89 9.11 -2.33
C HIS A 204 4.34 7.71 -1.93
N HIS A 205 3.37 6.78 -1.84
CA HIS A 205 3.56 5.39 -1.45
C HIS A 205 2.78 4.48 -2.39
N MET A 206 3.01 4.60 -3.68
CA MET A 206 2.21 3.95 -4.72
C MET A 206 2.08 2.42 -4.53
N GLN A 207 3.12 1.74 -4.03
CA GLN A 207 3.09 0.30 -3.80
C GLN A 207 2.10 -0.08 -2.69
N VAL A 208 1.96 0.78 -1.67
CA VAL A 208 1.00 0.62 -0.57
C VAL A 208 -0.42 0.92 -1.04
N ALA A 209 -0.57 1.84 -2.01
CA ALA A 209 -1.86 2.17 -2.62
C ALA A 209 -2.44 1.01 -3.46
N TYR A 210 -1.61 0.08 -3.96
CA TYR A 210 -2.05 -1.09 -4.73
C TYR A 210 -2.65 -2.19 -3.84
N THR A 211 -3.88 -2.00 -3.41
CA THR A 211 -4.58 -2.87 -2.45
C THR A 211 -5.23 -4.10 -3.08
N TRP A 212 -5.22 -4.22 -4.42
CA TRP A 212 -5.91 -5.25 -5.17
C TRP A 212 -5.59 -6.71 -4.77
N PRO A 213 -4.40 -7.06 -4.21
CA PRO A 213 -4.13 -8.44 -3.84
C PRO A 213 -4.84 -8.89 -2.55
N ILE A 214 -5.20 -7.94 -1.68
CA ILE A 214 -5.74 -8.22 -0.34
C ILE A 214 -7.00 -9.11 -0.38
N PRO A 215 -8.01 -8.86 -1.23
CA PRO A 215 -9.17 -9.75 -1.31
C PRO A 215 -8.82 -11.19 -1.70
N LEU A 216 -7.79 -11.39 -2.57
CA LEU A 216 -7.30 -12.73 -2.92
C LEU A 216 -6.68 -13.45 -1.72
N PHE A 217 -5.99 -12.71 -0.84
CA PHE A 217 -5.40 -13.27 0.39
C PHE A 217 -6.50 -13.78 1.33
N LEU A 218 -7.58 -13.03 1.45
CA LEU A 218 -8.75 -13.44 2.23
C LEU A 218 -9.46 -14.65 1.61
N LEU A 219 -9.46 -14.76 0.29
CA LEU A 219 -9.96 -15.96 -0.40
C LEU A 219 -9.11 -17.19 -0.10
N VAL A 220 -7.76 -17.06 -0.14
CA VAL A 220 -6.83 -18.15 0.25
C VAL A 220 -7.05 -18.55 1.69
N TRP A 221 -7.10 -17.57 2.60
CA TRP A 221 -7.37 -17.81 4.00
C TRP A 221 -8.69 -18.58 4.19
N ARG A 222 -9.76 -18.19 3.51
CA ARG A 222 -11.05 -18.87 3.56
C ARG A 222 -10.91 -20.33 3.10
N TRP A 223 -10.22 -20.59 1.99
CA TRP A 223 -10.00 -21.95 1.53
C TRP A 223 -9.20 -22.80 2.52
N VAL A 224 -8.27 -22.21 3.27
CA VAL A 224 -7.49 -22.91 4.29
C VAL A 224 -8.33 -23.17 5.55
N SER A 225 -9.16 -22.21 5.97
CA SER A 225 -9.85 -22.23 7.26
C SER A 225 -11.23 -22.90 7.23
N THR A 226 -11.86 -23.08 6.07
CA THR A 226 -13.20 -23.65 5.92
C THR A 226 -13.18 -25.07 5.34
N GLU A 227 -14.25 -25.85 5.55
CA GLU A 227 -14.40 -27.16 4.96
C GLU A 227 -14.75 -27.09 3.47
N PRO A 228 -14.27 -28.07 2.70
CA PRO A 228 -13.36 -29.18 3.02
C PRO A 228 -11.88 -28.79 3.16
N GLY A 229 -11.55 -27.50 3.19
CA GLY A 229 -10.18 -27.00 3.19
C GLY A 229 -9.52 -27.10 1.80
N ILE A 230 -8.25 -26.70 1.74
CA ILE A 230 -7.44 -26.89 0.53
C ILE A 230 -6.82 -28.29 0.54
N VAL A 231 -7.18 -29.09 -0.46
CA VAL A 231 -6.52 -30.38 -0.68
C VAL A 231 -5.25 -30.13 -1.52
N PRO A 232 -4.08 -30.63 -1.09
CA PRO A 232 -2.86 -30.56 -1.89
C PRO A 232 -3.08 -31.06 -3.33
N TRP A 233 -2.43 -30.38 -4.29
CA TRP A 233 -2.52 -30.67 -5.72
C TRP A 233 -3.88 -30.42 -6.38
N SER A 234 -4.88 -29.98 -5.66
CA SER A 234 -6.16 -29.56 -6.22
C SER A 234 -6.02 -28.26 -7.01
N ARG A 235 -7.02 -27.93 -7.88
CA ARG A 235 -7.05 -26.65 -8.60
C ARG A 235 -6.99 -25.45 -7.64
N ARG A 236 -7.67 -25.50 -6.48
CA ARG A 236 -7.62 -24.45 -5.46
C ARG A 236 -6.24 -24.32 -4.84
N TRP A 237 -5.53 -25.42 -4.64
CA TRP A 237 -4.17 -25.42 -4.10
C TRP A 237 -3.21 -24.69 -5.05
N TRP A 238 -3.26 -24.96 -6.35
CA TRP A 238 -2.43 -24.27 -7.34
C TRP A 238 -2.74 -22.77 -7.41
N TRP A 239 -4.03 -22.39 -7.33
CA TRP A 239 -4.39 -20.99 -7.24
C TRP A 239 -3.87 -20.33 -5.96
N ALA A 240 -3.94 -21.01 -4.82
CA ALA A 240 -3.41 -20.48 -3.57
C ALA A 240 -1.90 -20.29 -3.62
N ILE A 241 -1.15 -21.22 -4.22
CA ILE A 241 0.30 -21.11 -4.48
C ILE A 241 0.59 -19.91 -5.38
N ALA A 242 -0.13 -19.76 -6.49
CA ALA A 242 0.04 -18.63 -7.41
C ALA A 242 -0.25 -17.28 -6.71
N ILE A 243 -1.31 -17.20 -5.91
CA ILE A 243 -1.63 -16.01 -5.10
C ILE A 243 -0.52 -15.74 -4.08
N GLY A 244 -0.01 -16.76 -3.39
CA GLY A 244 1.11 -16.64 -2.45
C GLY A 244 2.37 -16.13 -3.15
N PHE A 245 2.72 -16.68 -4.31
CA PHE A 245 3.86 -16.23 -5.10
C PHE A 245 3.69 -14.77 -5.54
N THR A 246 2.51 -14.41 -6.07
CA THR A 246 2.20 -13.01 -6.45
C THR A 246 2.30 -12.05 -5.26
N ALA A 247 1.87 -12.50 -4.08
CA ALA A 247 2.00 -11.70 -2.86
C ALA A 247 3.46 -11.40 -2.52
N GLY A 248 4.35 -12.38 -2.67
CA GLY A 248 5.79 -12.20 -2.44
C GLY A 248 6.49 -11.27 -3.43
N LEU A 249 5.89 -11.08 -4.62
CA LEU A 249 6.32 -10.09 -5.63
C LEU A 249 5.69 -8.70 -5.42
N HIS A 250 4.85 -8.55 -4.42
CA HIS A 250 4.16 -7.32 -4.08
C HIS A 250 4.64 -6.76 -2.75
N HIS A 251 3.99 -5.72 -2.23
CA HIS A 251 4.41 -5.02 -1.02
C HIS A 251 4.52 -5.94 0.20
N VAL A 252 5.67 -5.90 0.89
CA VAL A 252 6.04 -6.83 1.97
C VAL A 252 5.05 -6.85 3.14
N TYR A 253 4.38 -5.72 3.43
CA TYR A 253 3.33 -5.66 4.47
C TYR A 253 2.14 -6.56 4.14
N TYR A 254 1.74 -6.60 2.87
CA TYR A 254 0.63 -7.45 2.41
C TYR A 254 1.05 -8.92 2.36
N THR A 255 2.29 -9.20 1.96
CA THR A 255 2.88 -10.55 2.07
C THR A 255 2.87 -11.05 3.51
N ASN A 256 3.29 -10.21 4.45
CA ASN A 256 3.32 -10.53 5.87
C ASN A 256 1.95 -10.92 6.41
N ILE A 257 0.91 -10.11 6.12
CA ILE A 257 -0.44 -10.39 6.63
C ILE A 257 -1.06 -11.63 5.96
N LEU A 258 -0.79 -11.87 4.67
CA LEU A 258 -1.18 -13.13 4.03
C LEU A 258 -0.61 -14.33 4.79
N CYS A 259 0.70 -14.32 5.08
CA CYS A 259 1.38 -15.40 5.78
C CYS A 259 0.78 -15.62 7.19
N GLN A 260 0.59 -14.53 7.95
CA GLN A 260 0.05 -14.62 9.31
C GLN A 260 -1.40 -15.15 9.31
N LEU A 261 -2.28 -14.60 8.49
CA LEU A 261 -3.68 -15.03 8.44
C LEU A 261 -3.80 -16.46 7.91
N THR A 262 -3.04 -16.83 6.89
CA THR A 262 -3.04 -18.19 6.34
C THR A 262 -2.58 -19.21 7.38
N LEU A 263 -1.51 -18.91 8.12
CA LEU A 263 -1.03 -19.77 9.22
C LEU A 263 -2.07 -19.86 10.34
N LEU A 264 -2.65 -18.73 10.76
CA LEU A 264 -3.69 -18.70 11.79
C LEU A 264 -4.89 -19.56 11.39
N GLY A 265 -5.37 -19.42 10.14
CA GLY A 265 -6.47 -20.25 9.62
C GLY A 265 -6.15 -21.73 9.65
N ALA A 266 -4.93 -22.11 9.25
CA ALA A 266 -4.45 -23.49 9.26
C ALA A 266 -4.33 -24.07 10.67
N LEU A 267 -3.84 -23.27 11.64
CA LEU A 267 -3.75 -23.68 13.05
C LEU A 267 -5.12 -23.88 13.68
N ILE A 268 -6.08 -22.99 13.39
CA ILE A 268 -7.48 -23.15 13.82
C ILE A 268 -8.04 -24.46 13.26
N GLN A 269 -7.90 -24.69 11.97
CA GLN A 269 -8.36 -25.90 11.30
C GLN A 269 -7.70 -27.18 11.88
N TYR A 270 -6.37 -27.12 12.11
CA TYR A 270 -5.63 -28.21 12.74
C TYR A 270 -6.13 -28.48 14.18
N ARG A 271 -6.36 -27.43 14.96
CA ARG A 271 -6.84 -27.57 16.36
C ARG A 271 -8.21 -28.23 16.43
N HIS A 272 -9.12 -27.86 15.53
CA HIS A 272 -10.49 -28.38 15.53
C HIS A 272 -10.63 -29.75 14.87
N ARG A 273 -9.90 -30.01 13.80
CA ARG A 273 -10.11 -31.17 12.90
C ARG A 273 -8.87 -32.04 12.68
N ARG A 274 -7.74 -31.67 13.25
CA ARG A 274 -6.44 -32.34 13.01
C ARG A 274 -6.10 -32.46 11.52
N SER A 275 -6.53 -31.49 10.70
CA SER A 275 -6.29 -31.49 9.26
C SER A 275 -4.83 -31.15 8.94
N LEU A 276 -3.99 -32.15 8.81
CA LEU A 276 -2.60 -32.01 8.35
C LEU A 276 -2.53 -31.46 6.91
N PRO A 277 -3.39 -31.86 5.95
CA PRO A 277 -3.41 -31.27 4.60
C PRO A 277 -3.60 -29.75 4.59
N ALA A 278 -4.45 -29.20 5.46
CA ALA A 278 -4.65 -27.75 5.56
C ALA A 278 -3.37 -27.03 6.04
N LEU A 279 -2.69 -27.60 7.04
CA LEU A 279 -1.43 -27.06 7.53
C LEU A 279 -0.32 -27.11 6.46
N LEU A 280 -0.18 -28.24 5.76
CA LEU A 280 0.81 -28.38 4.68
C LEU A 280 0.52 -27.43 3.52
N SER A 281 -0.75 -27.22 3.18
CA SER A 281 -1.16 -26.27 2.13
C SER A 281 -0.85 -24.84 2.54
N ALA A 282 -1.08 -24.45 3.78
CA ALA A 282 -0.73 -23.13 4.29
C ALA A 282 0.79 -22.91 4.25
N LEU A 283 1.58 -23.89 4.70
CA LEU A 283 3.04 -23.82 4.64
C LEU A 283 3.56 -23.72 3.19
N ALA A 284 2.92 -24.41 2.25
CA ALA A 284 3.27 -24.31 0.83
C ALA A 284 2.98 -22.91 0.26
N VAL A 285 1.85 -22.27 0.63
CA VAL A 285 1.53 -20.88 0.24
C VAL A 285 2.57 -19.91 0.82
N ILE A 286 2.91 -20.07 2.10
CA ILE A 286 3.92 -19.24 2.77
C ILE A 286 5.30 -19.44 2.12
N ALA A 287 5.66 -20.68 1.80
CA ALA A 287 6.93 -20.99 1.11
C ALA A 287 6.98 -20.37 -0.30
N ALA A 288 5.86 -20.36 -1.04
CA ALA A 288 5.77 -19.70 -2.34
C ALA A 288 5.94 -18.18 -2.22
N ALA A 289 5.31 -17.55 -1.23
CA ALA A 289 5.47 -16.12 -0.94
C ALA A 289 6.92 -15.79 -0.54
N ALA A 290 7.52 -16.60 0.33
CA ALA A 290 8.92 -16.45 0.73
C ALA A 290 9.89 -16.63 -0.44
N ALA A 291 9.67 -17.61 -1.31
CA ALA A 291 10.49 -17.81 -2.51
C ALA A 291 10.43 -16.60 -3.46
N ALA A 292 9.24 -16.05 -3.68
CA ALA A 292 9.06 -14.84 -4.48
C ALA A 292 9.74 -13.61 -3.84
N PHE A 293 9.63 -13.45 -2.52
CA PHE A 293 10.31 -12.40 -1.78
C PHE A 293 11.84 -12.52 -1.86
N VAL A 294 12.38 -13.75 -1.73
CA VAL A 294 13.80 -14.03 -1.93
C VAL A 294 14.23 -13.65 -3.35
N LEU A 295 13.45 -14.04 -4.35
CA LEU A 295 13.72 -13.72 -5.76
C LEU A 295 13.75 -12.20 -6.00
N MET A 296 12.80 -11.46 -5.42
CA MET A 296 12.72 -10.00 -5.52
C MET A 296 13.93 -9.27 -4.92
N ASN A 297 14.57 -9.86 -3.92
CA ASN A 297 15.70 -9.25 -3.23
C ASN A 297 17.06 -9.86 -3.61
N LEU A 298 17.10 -10.67 -4.65
CA LEU A 298 18.30 -11.42 -5.05
C LEU A 298 19.46 -10.47 -5.42
N ASP A 299 19.19 -9.39 -6.11
CA ASP A 299 20.16 -8.36 -6.49
C ASP A 299 20.76 -7.66 -5.27
N THR A 300 19.93 -7.27 -4.30
CA THR A 300 20.37 -6.65 -3.04
C THR A 300 21.26 -7.60 -2.24
N TRP A 301 20.89 -8.87 -2.15
CA TRP A 301 21.67 -9.85 -1.39
C TRP A 301 22.99 -10.20 -2.10
N THR A 302 22.97 -10.41 -3.42
CA THR A 302 24.20 -10.66 -4.18
C THR A 302 25.13 -9.46 -4.15
N TYR A 303 24.58 -8.24 -4.19
CA TYR A 303 25.36 -7.02 -4.04
C TYR A 303 26.04 -6.93 -2.67
N LYS A 304 25.30 -7.22 -1.59
CA LYS A 304 25.85 -7.26 -0.21
C LYS A 304 26.91 -8.35 -0.03
N LEU A 305 26.76 -9.49 -0.70
CA LEU A 305 27.79 -10.53 -0.68
C LEU A 305 29.07 -10.08 -1.41
N ALA A 306 28.94 -9.31 -2.49
CA ALA A 306 30.08 -8.83 -3.27
C ALA A 306 30.80 -7.62 -2.65
N TYR A 307 30.07 -6.69 -2.02
CA TYR A 307 30.60 -5.39 -1.55
C TYR A 307 30.46 -5.17 -0.04
N GLY A 308 30.04 -6.20 0.73
CA GLY A 308 29.81 -6.10 2.16
C GLY A 308 28.52 -5.37 2.53
N ALA A 309 28.13 -5.47 3.79
CA ALA A 309 27.04 -4.70 4.36
C ALA A 309 27.35 -3.19 4.26
N ASN A 310 26.29 -2.38 4.15
CA ASN A 310 26.44 -0.92 4.20
C ASN A 310 26.04 -0.43 5.59
N ASP A 311 27.00 0.00 6.39
CA ASP A 311 26.78 0.49 7.75
C ASP A 311 26.04 1.84 7.78
N GLY A 312 26.09 2.61 6.68
CA GLY A 312 25.30 3.83 6.49
C GLY A 312 23.91 3.59 5.91
N ALA A 313 23.54 2.34 5.62
CA ALA A 313 22.19 2.04 5.17
C ALA A 313 21.18 2.44 6.25
N MET A 314 19.95 2.75 5.78
CA MET A 314 18.91 3.20 6.69
C MET A 314 18.53 2.11 7.70
N VAL A 315 18.74 2.41 8.97
CA VAL A 315 18.25 1.62 10.09
C VAL A 315 16.87 2.10 10.48
N ARG A 316 15.94 1.16 10.65
CA ARG A 316 14.58 1.46 11.11
C ARG A 316 14.54 1.38 12.63
N ASP A 317 14.36 2.52 13.30
CA ASP A 317 14.35 2.60 14.76
C ASP A 317 13.05 2.05 15.35
N TYR A 318 13.15 1.54 16.59
CA TYR A 318 12.02 1.04 17.36
C TYR A 318 10.90 2.06 17.53
N GLN A 319 11.23 3.35 17.76
CA GLN A 319 10.26 4.41 17.96
C GLN A 319 9.23 4.54 16.84
N TRP A 320 9.58 4.12 15.62
CA TRP A 320 8.71 4.19 14.47
C TRP A 320 7.58 3.15 14.52
N LEU A 321 7.77 2.04 15.26
CA LEU A 321 6.70 1.07 15.53
C LEU A 321 5.59 1.68 16.39
N GLU A 322 5.97 2.54 17.35
CA GLU A 322 5.02 3.26 18.20
C GLU A 322 4.37 4.41 17.42
N LEU A 323 5.16 5.18 16.67
CA LEU A 323 4.68 6.32 15.90
C LEU A 323 3.68 5.90 14.82
N TYR A 324 4.02 4.89 14.02
CA TYR A 324 3.19 4.42 12.90
C TYR A 324 2.37 3.17 13.24
N GLY A 325 2.28 2.79 14.50
CA GLY A 325 1.38 1.73 14.97
C GLY A 325 -0.08 2.07 14.64
N LEU A 326 -0.89 1.04 14.44
CA LEU A 326 -2.33 1.19 14.25
C LEU A 326 -2.98 1.82 15.49
N LYS A 327 -3.75 2.86 15.31
CA LYS A 327 -4.53 3.49 16.38
C LYS A 327 -6.02 3.31 16.08
N ILE A 328 -6.73 2.66 16.99
CA ILE A 328 -8.16 2.33 16.79
C ILE A 328 -8.99 3.58 16.47
N LYS A 329 -8.70 4.71 17.14
CA LYS A 329 -9.38 5.98 16.89
C LYS A 329 -9.25 6.45 15.43
N ASP A 330 -8.09 6.21 14.81
CA ASP A 330 -7.80 6.70 13.45
C ASP A 330 -8.60 5.93 12.38
N LEU A 331 -9.17 4.76 12.72
CA LEU A 331 -10.16 4.08 11.86
C LEU A 331 -11.44 4.91 11.68
N PHE A 332 -11.76 5.79 12.64
CA PHE A 332 -13.00 6.58 12.69
C PHE A 332 -12.80 8.04 12.25
N ILE A 333 -11.56 8.51 12.14
CA ILE A 333 -11.27 9.91 11.85
C ILE A 333 -11.17 10.12 10.34
N PRO A 334 -12.03 10.95 9.73
CA PRO A 334 -12.02 11.23 8.31
C PRO A 334 -10.69 11.81 7.81
N THR A 335 -10.49 11.80 6.51
CA THR A 335 -9.28 12.37 5.90
C THR A 335 -9.30 13.91 5.93
N LEU A 336 -8.12 14.53 5.87
CA LEU A 336 -7.98 15.99 5.77
C LEU A 336 -8.54 16.55 4.46
N THR A 337 -8.57 15.73 3.43
CA THR A 337 -9.05 16.06 2.09
C THR A 337 -10.51 15.69 1.88
N HIS A 338 -11.25 15.40 2.96
CA HIS A 338 -12.66 15.05 2.89
C HIS A 338 -13.48 16.17 2.25
N ARG A 339 -14.48 15.82 1.43
CA ARG A 339 -15.35 16.79 0.72
C ARG A 339 -16.17 17.66 1.66
N SER A 340 -16.56 17.14 2.83
CA SER A 340 -17.22 17.92 3.88
C SER A 340 -16.19 18.69 4.69
N GLU A 341 -16.28 20.02 4.66
CA GLU A 341 -15.40 20.89 5.46
C GLU A 341 -15.57 20.65 6.97
N LEU A 342 -16.77 20.27 7.43
CA LEU A 342 -17.01 19.89 8.81
C LEU A 342 -16.14 18.68 9.23
N LEU A 343 -16.11 17.63 8.41
CA LEU A 343 -15.35 16.41 8.69
C LEU A 343 -13.84 16.63 8.50
N ALA A 344 -13.43 17.38 7.49
CA ALA A 344 -12.04 17.81 7.33
C ALA A 344 -11.58 18.70 8.49
N GLY A 345 -12.44 19.61 8.96
CA GLY A 345 -12.19 20.47 10.13
C GLY A 345 -12.03 19.66 11.42
N PHE A 346 -12.88 18.65 11.64
CA PHE A 346 -12.72 17.72 12.75
C PHE A 346 -11.36 17.00 12.70
N SER A 347 -10.96 16.54 11.54
CA SER A 347 -9.65 15.91 11.35
C SER A 347 -8.48 16.85 11.65
N ARG A 348 -8.54 18.10 11.19
CA ARG A 348 -7.54 19.14 11.53
C ARG A 348 -7.46 19.40 13.02
N SER A 349 -8.61 19.55 13.69
CA SER A 349 -8.68 19.77 15.15
C SER A 349 -8.10 18.59 15.93
N HIS A 350 -8.41 17.36 15.51
CA HIS A 350 -7.81 16.15 16.11
C HIS A 350 -6.28 16.14 15.95
N ARG A 351 -5.77 16.47 14.75
CA ARG A 351 -4.33 16.50 14.51
C ARG A 351 -3.59 17.54 15.37
N ALA A 352 -4.21 18.67 15.64
CA ALA A 352 -3.61 19.72 16.46
C ALA A 352 -3.37 19.27 17.92
N VAL A 353 -4.14 18.28 18.40
CA VAL A 353 -4.05 17.80 19.80
C VAL A 353 -3.52 16.38 19.92
N ALA A 354 -3.44 15.61 18.84
CA ALA A 354 -2.99 14.23 18.90
C ALA A 354 -1.46 14.17 19.09
N PRO A 355 -0.97 13.47 20.13
CA PRO A 355 0.47 13.40 20.42
C PRO A 355 1.23 12.55 19.38
N LEU A 356 0.56 11.58 18.79
CA LEU A 356 1.13 10.69 17.77
C LEU A 356 0.19 10.66 16.56
N LEU A 357 0.74 10.98 15.40
CA LEU A 357 0.06 10.92 14.11
C LEU A 357 0.61 9.73 13.33
N ASP A 358 -0.28 9.01 12.64
CA ASP A 358 0.10 7.96 11.69
C ASP A 358 0.29 8.53 10.27
N GLU A 359 0.32 7.64 9.25
CA GLU A 359 0.36 8.03 7.83
C GLU A 359 -0.97 8.62 7.31
N ARG A 360 -1.97 8.85 8.19
CA ARG A 360 -3.27 9.49 7.92
C ARG A 360 -4.19 8.74 6.98
N ALA A 361 -3.95 7.46 6.77
CA ALA A 361 -4.65 6.64 5.80
C ALA A 361 -5.55 5.57 6.44
N SER A 362 -5.76 5.59 7.76
CA SER A 362 -6.44 4.50 8.48
C SER A 362 -7.97 4.55 8.40
N TYR A 363 -8.56 5.66 7.99
CA TYR A 363 -10.01 5.85 7.94
C TYR A 363 -10.71 4.78 7.09
N GLN A 364 -11.78 4.19 7.63
CA GLN A 364 -12.49 3.06 7.02
C GLN A 364 -13.62 3.47 6.09
N GLY A 365 -13.95 4.76 6.00
CA GLY A 365 -15.19 5.22 5.37
C GLY A 365 -16.45 4.84 6.16
N ILE A 366 -17.56 5.54 5.94
CA ILE A 366 -18.83 5.28 6.65
C ILE A 366 -19.31 3.85 6.43
N VAL A 367 -19.22 3.33 5.21
CA VAL A 367 -19.66 1.97 4.88
C VAL A 367 -18.76 0.92 5.54
N GLY A 368 -17.43 1.09 5.48
CA GLY A 368 -16.49 0.22 6.16
C GLY A 368 -16.67 0.22 7.67
N LEU A 369 -16.90 1.41 8.28
CA LEU A 369 -17.22 1.54 9.70
C LEU A 369 -18.52 0.85 10.08
N ALA A 370 -19.57 0.99 9.29
CA ALA A 370 -20.84 0.32 9.53
C ALA A 370 -20.66 -1.21 9.52
N CYS A 371 -19.87 -1.74 8.56
CA CYS A 371 -19.55 -3.16 8.50
C CYS A 371 -18.68 -3.61 9.68
N LEU A 372 -17.70 -2.83 10.10
CA LEU A 372 -16.85 -3.12 11.26
C LEU A 372 -17.67 -3.18 12.55
N LEU A 373 -18.54 -2.19 12.77
CA LEU A 373 -19.42 -2.15 13.93
C LEU A 373 -20.42 -3.30 13.91
N TRP A 374 -20.98 -3.63 12.76
CA TRP A 374 -21.90 -4.79 12.63
C TRP A 374 -21.19 -6.10 13.00
N LEU A 375 -19.97 -6.33 12.46
CA LEU A 375 -19.16 -7.51 12.85
C LEU A 375 -18.90 -7.55 14.36
N ALA A 376 -18.54 -6.39 14.95
CA ALA A 376 -18.27 -6.28 16.37
C ALA A 376 -19.54 -6.59 17.22
N PHE A 377 -20.69 -6.06 16.82
CA PHE A 377 -21.96 -6.33 17.52
C PHE A 377 -22.36 -7.80 17.45
N GLU A 378 -22.25 -8.46 16.29
CA GLU A 378 -22.52 -9.90 16.18
C GLU A 378 -21.55 -10.74 17.02
N ALA A 379 -20.26 -10.39 17.00
CA ALA A 379 -19.26 -11.10 17.82
C ALA A 379 -19.51 -10.96 19.32
N VAL A 380 -19.76 -9.73 19.79
CA VAL A 380 -20.06 -9.46 21.21
C VAL A 380 -21.37 -10.10 21.61
N GLY A 381 -22.42 -10.02 20.77
CA GLY A 381 -23.70 -10.67 21.02
C GLY A 381 -23.56 -12.19 21.20
N ALA A 382 -22.81 -12.85 20.32
CA ALA A 382 -22.55 -14.28 20.43
C ALA A 382 -21.79 -14.64 21.72
N MET A 383 -20.82 -13.81 22.14
CA MET A 383 -20.08 -14.01 23.39
C MET A 383 -20.98 -13.83 24.62
N LEU A 384 -21.80 -12.78 24.67
CA LEU A 384 -22.73 -12.51 25.78
C LEU A 384 -23.77 -13.60 25.95
N GLU A 385 -24.24 -14.18 24.85
CA GLU A 385 -25.20 -15.31 24.84
C GLU A 385 -24.52 -16.68 25.06
N ARG A 386 -23.20 -16.68 25.33
CA ARG A 386 -22.37 -17.90 25.51
C ARG A 386 -22.40 -18.83 24.29
N ARG A 387 -22.63 -18.29 23.11
CA ARG A 387 -22.56 -18.98 21.81
C ARG A 387 -21.20 -18.79 21.16
N GLU A 388 -20.15 -19.19 21.87
CA GLU A 388 -18.76 -18.95 21.43
C GLU A 388 -18.44 -19.53 20.04
N ARG A 389 -19.15 -20.61 19.64
CA ARG A 389 -18.99 -21.25 18.33
C ARG A 389 -19.57 -20.43 17.19
N ASP A 390 -20.47 -19.49 17.51
CA ASP A 390 -21.16 -18.62 16.54
C ASP A 390 -20.42 -17.30 16.32
N VAL A 391 -19.34 -17.03 17.08
CA VAL A 391 -18.50 -15.85 16.87
C VAL A 391 -17.91 -15.90 15.47
N PRO A 392 -18.16 -14.87 14.63
CA PRO A 392 -17.59 -14.84 13.29
C PRO A 392 -16.05 -14.95 13.32
N ILE A 393 -15.50 -15.85 12.52
CA ILE A 393 -14.06 -16.06 12.47
C ILE A 393 -13.33 -14.82 11.98
N GLU A 394 -13.97 -13.96 11.21
CA GLU A 394 -13.50 -12.67 10.76
C GLU A 394 -13.26 -11.70 11.93
N ALA A 395 -14.04 -11.81 13.01
CA ALA A 395 -13.78 -11.03 14.23
C ALA A 395 -12.43 -11.41 14.86
N TRP A 396 -12.05 -12.68 14.82
CA TRP A 396 -10.74 -13.12 15.29
C TRP A 396 -9.60 -12.65 14.39
N GLN A 397 -9.82 -12.49 13.08
CA GLN A 397 -8.84 -11.89 12.17
C GLN A 397 -8.61 -10.42 12.50
N VAL A 398 -9.70 -9.64 12.66
CA VAL A 398 -9.61 -8.23 13.04
C VAL A 398 -8.92 -8.09 14.41
N PHE A 399 -9.32 -8.91 15.38
CA PHE A 399 -8.68 -8.95 16.69
C PHE A 399 -7.18 -9.23 16.60
N TRP A 400 -6.76 -10.21 15.77
CA TRP A 400 -5.35 -10.52 15.55
C TRP A 400 -4.59 -9.33 14.99
N ILE A 401 -5.13 -8.65 13.98
CA ILE A 401 -4.50 -7.47 13.37
C ILE A 401 -4.34 -6.36 14.41
N VAL A 402 -5.38 -6.08 15.17
CA VAL A 402 -5.33 -5.08 16.24
C VAL A 402 -4.31 -5.47 17.31
N LEU A 403 -4.32 -6.70 17.79
CA LEU A 403 -3.38 -7.19 18.81
C LEU A 403 -1.92 -7.10 18.33
N MET A 404 -1.67 -7.44 17.05
CA MET A 404 -0.31 -7.41 16.50
C MET A 404 0.19 -6.01 16.26
N PHE A 405 -0.61 -5.14 15.65
CA PHE A 405 -0.12 -3.93 14.99
C PHE A 405 -0.57 -2.61 15.63
N THR A 406 -1.38 -2.65 16.71
CA THR A 406 -1.66 -1.42 17.45
C THR A 406 -0.39 -0.87 18.10
N THR A 407 -0.34 0.42 18.36
CA THR A 407 0.72 1.05 19.16
C THR A 407 0.87 0.28 20.49
N GLY A 408 2.06 -0.18 20.82
CA GLY A 408 2.31 -1.06 21.96
C GLY A 408 1.82 -2.51 21.79
N GLY A 409 1.41 -2.94 20.59
CA GLY A 409 0.99 -4.31 20.31
C GLY A 409 2.14 -5.33 20.22
N LEU A 410 1.82 -6.58 19.87
CA LEU A 410 2.83 -7.65 19.82
C LEU A 410 4.00 -7.36 18.87
N ASN A 411 3.77 -6.59 17.80
CA ASN A 411 4.82 -6.16 16.88
C ASN A 411 5.88 -5.27 17.57
N ALA A 412 5.50 -4.49 18.59
CA ALA A 412 6.43 -3.70 19.39
C ALA A 412 7.37 -4.61 20.21
N ILE A 413 6.87 -5.75 20.70
CA ILE A 413 7.72 -6.75 21.39
C ILE A 413 8.77 -7.33 20.44
N LEU A 414 8.36 -7.65 19.20
CA LEU A 414 9.29 -8.12 18.16
C LEU A 414 10.30 -7.02 17.79
N GLY A 415 9.87 -5.76 17.77
CA GLY A 415 10.72 -4.60 17.56
C GLY A 415 11.77 -4.42 18.66
N ALA A 416 11.40 -4.63 19.92
CA ALA A 416 12.33 -4.60 21.05
C ALA A 416 13.39 -5.72 20.94
N ALA A 417 13.07 -6.84 20.26
CA ALA A 417 14.00 -7.88 19.91
C ALA A 417 14.81 -7.60 18.62
N GLY A 418 14.69 -6.41 18.03
CA GLY A 418 15.43 -5.96 16.85
C GLY A 418 14.71 -6.15 15.50
N PHE A 419 13.46 -6.67 15.50
CA PHE A 419 12.71 -6.86 14.26
C PHE A 419 11.80 -5.67 13.96
N THR A 420 12.32 -4.67 13.29
CA THR A 420 11.65 -3.37 13.02
C THR A 420 11.10 -3.21 11.59
N LEU A 421 11.12 -4.27 10.78
CA LEU A 421 10.73 -4.21 9.36
C LEU A 421 9.29 -3.74 9.17
N PHE A 422 8.33 -4.21 9.97
CA PHE A 422 6.90 -3.87 9.86
C PHE A 422 6.50 -2.72 10.79
N ARG A 423 7.21 -1.59 10.69
CA ARG A 423 7.03 -0.44 11.58
C ARG A 423 5.67 0.26 11.43
N SER A 424 5.12 0.31 10.22
CA SER A 424 3.89 1.05 9.93
C SER A 424 2.65 0.15 10.11
N GLY A 425 2.28 -0.13 11.35
CA GLY A 425 1.11 -0.95 11.70
C GLY A 425 -0.22 -0.37 11.19
N CYS A 426 -0.32 0.95 11.02
CA CYS A 426 -1.48 1.64 10.45
C CYS A 426 -1.82 1.16 9.02
N ARG A 427 -0.84 0.64 8.26
CA ARG A 427 -1.04 0.10 6.91
C ARG A 427 -1.93 -1.14 6.87
N TYR A 428 -2.16 -1.81 7.99
CA TYR A 428 -3.07 -2.96 8.04
C TYR A 428 -4.55 -2.56 8.20
N SER A 429 -4.87 -1.26 8.32
CA SER A 429 -6.25 -0.75 8.36
C SER A 429 -7.06 -1.15 7.12
N ILE A 430 -6.46 -1.17 5.93
CA ILE A 430 -7.12 -1.60 4.69
C ILE A 430 -7.46 -3.09 4.70
N VAL A 431 -6.69 -3.92 5.41
CA VAL A 431 -6.99 -5.35 5.57
C VAL A 431 -8.21 -5.53 6.47
N ILE A 432 -8.34 -4.71 7.54
CA ILE A 432 -9.54 -4.68 8.39
C ILE A 432 -10.76 -4.32 7.53
N MET A 433 -10.67 -3.28 6.68
CA MET A 433 -11.73 -2.90 5.75
C MET A 433 -12.13 -4.06 4.83
N ALA A 434 -11.16 -4.72 4.21
CA ALA A 434 -11.44 -5.85 3.32
C ALA A 434 -12.13 -7.02 4.04
N ILE A 435 -11.68 -7.37 5.26
CA ILE A 435 -12.28 -8.44 6.07
C ILE A 435 -13.75 -8.12 6.39
N THR A 436 -14.00 -6.91 6.90
CA THR A 436 -15.33 -6.49 7.36
C THR A 436 -16.32 -6.36 6.20
N LEU A 437 -15.89 -5.79 5.07
CA LEU A 437 -16.72 -5.71 3.86
C LEU A 437 -17.05 -7.09 3.29
N LEU A 438 -16.07 -8.01 3.15
CA LEU A 438 -16.33 -9.37 2.64
C LEU A 438 -17.24 -10.17 3.58
N TRP A 439 -17.06 -10.04 4.89
CA TRP A 439 -17.94 -10.64 5.87
C TRP A 439 -19.37 -10.08 5.74
N ALA A 440 -19.52 -8.75 5.68
CA ALA A 440 -20.81 -8.09 5.56
C ALA A 440 -21.55 -8.48 4.26
N VAL A 441 -20.83 -8.59 3.13
CA VAL A 441 -21.41 -9.09 1.86
C VAL A 441 -21.97 -10.49 2.05
N ARG A 442 -21.22 -11.40 2.64
CA ARG A 442 -21.67 -12.79 2.85
C ARG A 442 -22.88 -12.86 3.79
N ARG A 443 -22.77 -12.19 4.93
CA ARG A 443 -23.82 -12.15 5.95
C ARG A 443 -25.09 -11.51 5.40
N GLY A 444 -24.95 -10.34 4.76
CA GLY A 444 -26.06 -9.64 4.12
C GLY A 444 -26.69 -10.44 2.99
N SER A 445 -25.90 -11.13 2.17
CA SER A 445 -26.41 -12.00 1.10
C SER A 445 -27.21 -13.18 1.62
N THR A 446 -26.81 -13.77 2.75
CA THR A 446 -27.57 -14.82 3.42
C THR A 446 -28.92 -14.28 3.91
N LEU A 447 -28.93 -13.11 4.55
CA LEU A 447 -30.16 -12.45 5.00
C LEU A 447 -31.06 -12.07 3.81
N GLU A 448 -30.49 -11.52 2.74
CA GLU A 448 -31.23 -11.18 1.53
C GLU A 448 -31.92 -12.39 0.92
N ARG A 449 -31.22 -13.53 0.79
CA ARG A 449 -31.81 -14.79 0.30
C ARG A 449 -32.95 -15.29 1.22
N ALA A 450 -32.72 -15.28 2.53
CA ALA A 450 -33.73 -15.69 3.48
C ALA A 450 -35.03 -14.84 3.38
N MET A 451 -34.89 -13.52 3.13
CA MET A 451 -36.03 -12.62 2.93
C MET A 451 -36.74 -12.83 1.58
N ARG A 452 -36.02 -13.31 0.56
CA ARG A 452 -36.59 -13.58 -0.78
C ARG A 452 -37.30 -14.90 -0.91
N ILE A 453 -37.12 -15.84 0.01
CA ILE A 453 -37.79 -17.16 -0.03
C ILE A 453 -39.31 -16.95 -0.01
N GLY A 454 -39.98 -17.39 -1.10
CA GLY A 454 -41.42 -17.31 -1.27
C GLY A 454 -42.00 -15.93 -1.65
N ARG A 455 -41.14 -14.92 -1.97
CA ARG A 455 -41.61 -13.58 -2.36
C ARG A 455 -40.93 -13.14 -3.65
N ASN A 456 -41.72 -12.95 -4.72
CA ASN A 456 -41.25 -12.15 -5.85
C ASN A 456 -41.38 -10.65 -5.48
N PRO A 457 -40.30 -9.86 -5.46
CA PRO A 457 -40.40 -8.43 -5.15
C PRO A 457 -41.28 -7.73 -6.18
N ASP A 458 -42.23 -6.94 -5.72
CA ASP A 458 -43.02 -6.07 -6.57
C ASP A 458 -42.18 -4.87 -7.08
N ALA A 459 -42.75 -4.11 -8.04
CA ALA A 459 -42.05 -2.97 -8.62
C ALA A 459 -41.68 -1.89 -7.58
N ALA A 460 -42.51 -1.73 -6.53
CA ALA A 460 -42.23 -0.79 -5.44
C ALA A 460 -41.03 -1.23 -4.61
N THR A 461 -40.96 -2.51 -4.25
CA THR A 461 -39.82 -3.10 -3.53
C THR A 461 -38.52 -2.99 -4.35
N LEU A 462 -38.58 -3.27 -5.66
CA LEU A 462 -37.41 -3.08 -6.56
C LEU A 462 -36.98 -1.62 -6.63
N GLY A 463 -37.93 -0.69 -6.67
CA GLY A 463 -37.65 0.76 -6.62
C GLY A 463 -36.96 1.19 -5.33
N ILE A 464 -37.41 0.69 -4.17
CA ILE A 464 -36.78 0.97 -2.86
C ILE A 464 -35.35 0.42 -2.82
N ILE A 465 -35.15 -0.83 -3.24
CA ILE A 465 -33.82 -1.45 -3.28
C ILE A 465 -32.89 -0.63 -4.20
N GLY A 466 -33.35 -0.30 -5.41
CA GLY A 466 -32.57 0.50 -6.34
C GLY A 466 -32.18 1.88 -5.76
N SER A 467 -33.12 2.56 -5.10
CA SER A 467 -32.87 3.85 -4.45
C SER A 467 -31.88 3.72 -3.30
N ALA A 468 -31.97 2.66 -2.48
CA ALA A 468 -31.04 2.41 -1.39
C ALA A 468 -29.61 2.14 -1.90
N VAL A 469 -29.46 1.44 -3.02
CA VAL A 469 -28.17 1.20 -3.67
C VAL A 469 -27.56 2.50 -4.20
N ILE A 470 -28.35 3.30 -4.90
CA ILE A 470 -27.91 4.60 -5.40
C ILE A 470 -27.48 5.48 -4.24
N ALA A 471 -28.26 5.53 -3.15
CA ALA A 471 -27.92 6.27 -1.95
C ALA A 471 -26.59 5.78 -1.32
N ALA A 472 -26.40 4.46 -1.21
CA ALA A 472 -25.15 3.89 -0.71
C ALA A 472 -23.96 4.27 -1.60
N CYS A 473 -24.10 4.20 -2.92
CA CYS A 473 -23.05 4.62 -3.85
C CYS A 473 -22.73 6.12 -3.73
N MET A 474 -23.75 6.95 -3.59
CA MET A 474 -23.55 8.39 -3.38
C MET A 474 -22.84 8.67 -2.06
N VAL A 475 -23.19 7.97 -0.98
CA VAL A 475 -22.51 8.08 0.31
C VAL A 475 -21.04 7.67 0.19
N ILE A 476 -20.75 6.55 -0.48
CA ILE A 476 -19.36 6.08 -0.68
C ILE A 476 -18.55 7.15 -1.45
N VAL A 477 -19.06 7.64 -2.57
CA VAL A 477 -18.36 8.64 -3.38
C VAL A 477 -18.20 9.97 -2.62
N TRP A 478 -19.19 10.35 -1.84
CA TRP A 478 -19.12 11.58 -1.03
C TRP A 478 -18.14 11.49 0.11
N ASP A 479 -18.07 10.35 0.79
CA ASP A 479 -17.28 10.16 2.02
C ASP A 479 -15.82 9.72 1.72
N GLU A 480 -15.64 8.82 0.76
CA GLU A 480 -14.34 8.18 0.54
C GLU A 480 -13.47 8.90 -0.51
N VAL A 481 -14.10 9.57 -1.47
CA VAL A 481 -13.38 10.26 -2.55
C VAL A 481 -12.99 11.67 -2.10
N PRO A 482 -11.69 12.04 -2.16
CA PRO A 482 -11.22 13.37 -1.77
C PRO A 482 -11.92 14.48 -2.56
N ARG A 483 -11.93 15.70 -1.99
CA ARG A 483 -12.38 16.87 -2.73
C ARG A 483 -11.52 17.08 -3.97
N PRO A 484 -12.11 17.56 -5.08
CA PRO A 484 -11.32 17.95 -6.25
C PRO A 484 -10.33 19.07 -5.90
N PRO A 485 -9.16 19.11 -6.54
CA PRO A 485 -8.25 20.23 -6.39
C PRO A 485 -8.89 21.53 -6.91
N THR A 486 -8.61 22.62 -6.23
CA THR A 486 -9.04 23.94 -6.69
C THR A 486 -8.24 24.36 -7.93
N LYS A 487 -8.78 25.31 -8.70
CA LYS A 487 -8.07 25.89 -9.85
C LYS A 487 -6.72 26.50 -9.45
N GLU A 488 -6.63 27.06 -8.25
CA GLU A 488 -5.42 27.67 -7.72
C GLU A 488 -4.35 26.62 -7.34
N GLU A 489 -4.77 25.53 -6.68
CA GLU A 489 -3.90 24.39 -6.39
C GLU A 489 -3.33 23.79 -7.68
N MET A 490 -4.17 23.56 -8.68
CA MET A 490 -3.73 23.06 -10.00
C MET A 490 -2.80 24.04 -10.70
N ALA A 491 -3.12 25.34 -10.73
CA ALA A 491 -2.28 26.35 -11.33
C ALA A 491 -0.90 26.45 -10.65
N THR A 492 -0.84 26.18 -9.36
CA THR A 492 0.41 26.18 -8.60
C THR A 492 1.29 24.99 -8.97
N ILE A 493 0.70 23.79 -9.10
CA ILE A 493 1.42 22.59 -9.59
C ILE A 493 1.94 22.84 -11.01
N VAL A 494 1.10 23.36 -11.91
CA VAL A 494 1.50 23.69 -13.29
C VAL A 494 2.70 24.64 -13.30
N ARG A 495 2.64 25.74 -12.55
CA ARG A 495 3.74 26.72 -12.47
C ARG A 495 5.05 26.08 -11.99
N GLN A 496 4.97 25.21 -10.98
CA GLN A 496 6.15 24.55 -10.43
C GLN A 496 6.77 23.58 -11.44
N VAL A 497 5.95 22.72 -12.04
CA VAL A 497 6.38 21.74 -13.05
C VAL A 497 6.97 22.43 -14.27
N ASP A 498 6.35 23.51 -14.76
CA ASP A 498 6.85 24.26 -15.92
C ASP A 498 8.14 25.04 -15.59
N SER A 499 8.24 25.55 -14.36
CA SER A 499 9.47 26.17 -13.86
C SER A 499 10.65 25.18 -13.91
N ASP A 500 10.45 23.96 -13.35
CA ASP A 500 11.49 22.93 -13.29
C ASP A 500 11.86 22.41 -14.68
N ARG A 501 10.87 22.18 -15.54
CA ARG A 501 11.05 21.76 -16.93
C ARG A 501 11.85 22.79 -17.72
N THR A 502 11.46 24.06 -17.65
CA THR A 502 12.12 25.16 -18.38
C THR A 502 13.52 25.42 -17.85
N PHE A 503 13.72 25.36 -16.54
CA PHE A 503 15.01 25.49 -15.91
C PHE A 503 15.98 24.41 -16.39
N THR A 504 15.55 23.15 -16.37
CA THR A 504 16.37 22.01 -16.82
C THR A 504 16.69 22.09 -18.31
N ALA A 505 15.71 22.47 -19.14
CA ALA A 505 15.92 22.66 -20.58
C ALA A 505 16.97 23.75 -20.86
N LYS A 506 16.97 24.87 -20.11
CA LYS A 506 18.00 25.93 -20.20
C LYS A 506 19.38 25.42 -19.77
N MET A 507 19.44 24.57 -18.73
CA MET A 507 20.72 23.95 -18.32
C MET A 507 21.26 23.06 -19.43
N GLU A 508 20.45 22.19 -20.02
CA GLU A 508 20.87 21.32 -21.13
C GLU A 508 21.31 22.10 -22.38
N ALA A 509 20.66 23.21 -22.68
CA ALA A 509 21.07 24.07 -23.80
C ALA A 509 22.36 24.84 -23.54
N SER A 510 22.73 25.06 -22.27
CA SER A 510 23.88 25.90 -21.88
C SER A 510 25.12 25.08 -21.51
N LEU A 511 24.97 23.78 -21.26
CA LEU A 511 26.05 22.89 -20.83
C LEU A 511 26.33 21.83 -21.90
N PRO A 512 27.57 21.34 -22.01
CA PRO A 512 27.89 20.24 -22.91
C PRO A 512 27.05 18.97 -22.61
N GLU A 513 26.83 18.14 -23.62
CA GLU A 513 26.21 16.85 -23.46
C GLU A 513 27.01 15.98 -22.48
N GLY A 514 26.31 15.30 -21.56
CA GLY A 514 26.94 14.49 -20.50
C GLY A 514 27.63 15.32 -19.39
N ALA A 515 27.46 16.64 -19.39
CA ALA A 515 28.06 17.49 -18.37
C ALA A 515 27.62 17.12 -16.96
N MET A 516 28.57 17.14 -16.03
CA MET A 516 28.32 16.89 -14.62
C MET A 516 27.93 18.19 -13.90
N VAL A 517 26.86 18.12 -13.12
CA VAL A 517 26.31 19.24 -12.33
C VAL A 517 26.40 18.88 -10.85
N PHE A 518 27.16 19.69 -10.09
CA PHE A 518 27.27 19.54 -8.65
C PHE A 518 26.12 20.23 -7.94
N GLN A 519 25.47 19.55 -6.98
CA GLN A 519 24.24 20.05 -6.34
C GLN A 519 24.49 20.49 -4.89
N LEU A 520 24.00 21.69 -4.57
CA LEU A 520 24.04 22.31 -3.24
C LEU A 520 22.63 22.62 -2.71
N PRO A 521 22.40 22.49 -1.38
CA PRO A 521 23.33 22.00 -0.37
C PRO A 521 23.72 20.54 -0.60
N ILE A 522 24.85 20.10 -0.04
CA ILE A 522 25.20 18.66 -0.06
C ILE A 522 24.21 17.91 0.79
N MET A 523 23.56 16.92 0.21
CA MET A 523 22.55 16.08 0.87
C MET A 523 22.91 14.61 0.73
N GLU A 524 22.69 13.87 1.80
CA GLU A 524 22.81 12.41 1.77
C GLU A 524 21.56 11.75 1.16
N PHE A 525 21.75 10.66 0.44
CA PHE A 525 20.67 9.86 -0.12
C PHE A 525 20.70 8.44 0.48
N PRO A 526 19.54 7.85 0.85
CA PRO A 526 18.18 8.40 0.87
C PRO A 526 17.77 9.06 2.21
N GLU A 527 16.61 9.72 2.19
CA GLU A 527 15.83 10.17 3.35
C GLU A 527 16.54 11.13 4.33
N MET A 528 17.54 11.88 3.89
CA MET A 528 18.22 12.90 4.70
C MET A 528 17.91 14.29 4.14
N PRO A 529 16.98 15.05 4.76
CA PRO A 529 16.70 16.42 4.35
C PRO A 529 17.83 17.38 4.75
N ALA A 530 18.00 18.45 4.00
CA ALA A 530 18.70 19.64 4.49
C ALA A 530 17.69 20.66 5.04
N PRO A 531 18.09 21.61 5.90
CA PRO A 531 17.20 22.67 6.35
C PRO A 531 16.56 23.37 5.15
N GLY A 532 15.22 23.40 5.09
CA GLY A 532 14.46 24.02 4.00
C GLY A 532 14.42 23.23 2.68
N VAL A 533 15.05 22.06 2.58
CA VAL A 533 15.06 21.22 1.37
C VAL A 533 14.59 19.81 1.73
N PRO A 534 13.46 19.33 1.16
CA PRO A 534 12.98 17.98 1.35
C PRO A 534 13.97 16.89 0.89
N PRO A 535 13.86 15.63 1.38
CA PRO A 535 14.87 14.58 1.16
C PRO A 535 15.22 14.28 -0.29
N TYR A 536 14.31 14.51 -1.22
CA TYR A 536 14.45 14.14 -2.64
C TYR A 536 14.38 15.33 -3.60
N ASP A 537 14.39 16.56 -3.10
CA ASP A 537 14.19 17.77 -3.92
C ASP A 537 15.25 17.93 -5.02
N HIS A 538 16.46 17.44 -4.78
CA HIS A 538 17.55 17.45 -5.78
C HIS A 538 17.28 16.57 -7.01
N PHE A 539 16.25 15.71 -7.00
CA PHE A 539 15.85 14.99 -8.21
C PHE A 539 15.03 15.82 -9.19
N ARG A 540 14.52 16.99 -8.81
CA ARG A 540 13.71 17.85 -9.70
C ARG A 540 14.33 18.05 -11.09
N PRO A 541 15.60 18.48 -11.23
CA PRO A 541 16.20 18.63 -12.56
C PRO A 541 16.39 17.29 -13.28
N TYR A 542 16.71 16.20 -12.56
CA TYR A 542 16.83 14.89 -13.17
C TYR A 542 15.55 14.43 -13.85
N LEU A 543 14.36 14.73 -13.27
CA LEU A 543 13.07 14.31 -13.84
C LEU A 543 12.86 14.82 -15.27
N PHE A 544 13.40 15.96 -15.64
CA PHE A 544 13.24 16.60 -16.94
C PHE A 544 14.50 16.53 -17.82
N SER A 545 15.63 16.09 -17.26
CA SER A 545 16.92 15.99 -17.98
C SER A 545 16.99 14.71 -18.80
N LYS A 546 17.73 14.79 -19.92
CA LYS A 546 18.05 13.65 -20.78
C LYS A 546 19.54 13.27 -20.69
N ASN A 547 20.43 14.24 -20.64
CA ASN A 547 21.85 14.04 -20.88
C ASN A 547 22.74 14.49 -19.71
N LEU A 548 22.26 15.33 -18.77
CA LEU A 548 23.08 15.81 -17.67
C LEU A 548 23.26 14.75 -16.58
N ARG A 549 24.38 14.84 -15.88
CA ARG A 549 24.73 13.96 -14.75
C ARG A 549 24.78 14.76 -13.47
N TYR A 550 24.07 14.32 -12.44
CA TYR A 550 23.91 15.04 -11.18
C TYR A 550 24.69 14.38 -10.05
N SER A 551 25.24 15.18 -9.12
CA SER A 551 26.01 14.66 -7.98
C SER A 551 25.17 13.93 -6.94
N PHE A 552 23.92 14.31 -6.76
CA PHE A 552 23.00 13.68 -5.80
C PHE A 552 22.57 12.27 -6.24
N GLY A 553 22.20 11.44 -5.28
CA GLY A 553 21.66 10.10 -5.50
C GLY A 553 22.64 8.95 -5.24
N SER A 554 23.90 9.24 -4.90
CA SER A 554 24.81 8.21 -4.38
C SER A 554 24.38 7.76 -2.99
N MET A 555 24.40 6.43 -2.78
CA MET A 555 23.96 5.82 -1.53
C MET A 555 24.89 6.19 -0.37
N LYS A 556 24.33 6.76 0.69
CA LYS A 556 25.08 7.09 1.92
C LYS A 556 25.74 5.86 2.52
N GLY A 557 26.88 6.06 3.16
CA GLY A 557 27.70 4.98 3.72
C GLY A 557 28.53 4.20 2.70
N ARG A 558 28.43 4.50 1.41
CA ARG A 558 29.28 3.93 0.36
C ARG A 558 30.41 4.90 -0.05
N PRO A 559 31.60 4.41 -0.43
CA PRO A 559 32.74 5.27 -0.80
C PRO A 559 32.43 6.29 -1.92
N ARG A 560 31.49 5.97 -2.81
CA ARG A 560 31.08 6.85 -3.90
C ARG A 560 30.36 8.12 -3.44
N GLU A 561 29.85 8.14 -2.21
CA GLU A 561 29.18 9.30 -1.59
C GLU A 561 30.13 10.06 -0.65
N ALA A 562 30.99 9.34 0.10
CA ALA A 562 31.80 9.89 1.18
C ALA A 562 32.64 11.13 0.81
N TRP A 563 33.12 11.23 -0.45
CA TRP A 563 33.86 12.38 -0.90
C TRP A 563 33.07 13.71 -0.87
N GLN A 564 31.74 13.62 -1.03
CA GLN A 564 30.88 14.82 -0.96
C GLN A 564 30.81 15.34 0.47
N GLN A 565 30.74 14.44 1.45
CA GLN A 565 30.73 14.78 2.87
C GLN A 565 32.05 15.43 3.29
N GLU A 566 33.18 14.92 2.79
CA GLU A 566 34.49 15.54 3.01
C GLU A 566 34.61 16.93 2.32
N LEU A 567 33.96 17.06 1.17
CA LEU A 567 33.94 18.36 0.47
C LEU A 567 33.15 19.41 1.26
N GLY A 568 32.04 19.02 1.89
CA GLY A 568 31.21 19.89 2.73
C GLY A 568 31.93 20.48 3.96
N LYS A 569 33.09 19.93 4.35
CA LYS A 569 33.92 20.41 5.47
C LYS A 569 34.94 21.46 5.04
N ARG A 570 35.13 21.68 3.73
CA ARG A 570 36.12 22.61 3.17
C ARG A 570 35.56 24.01 2.98
N SER A 571 36.45 24.98 2.78
CA SER A 571 36.05 26.31 2.30
C SER A 571 35.38 26.22 0.93
N LEU A 572 34.53 27.19 0.59
CA LEU A 572 33.87 27.19 -0.71
C LEU A 572 34.87 27.21 -1.88
N GLU A 573 35.98 27.94 -1.74
CA GLU A 573 37.03 28.02 -2.76
C GLU A 573 37.72 26.68 -3.00
N GLU A 574 38.09 25.99 -1.92
CA GLU A 574 38.68 24.66 -2.00
C GLU A 574 37.66 23.64 -2.57
N ALA A 575 36.40 23.74 -2.15
CA ALA A 575 35.34 22.90 -2.64
C ALA A 575 35.14 23.07 -4.16
N VAL A 576 35.04 24.30 -4.64
CA VAL A 576 34.88 24.60 -6.07
C VAL A 576 36.07 24.13 -6.88
N THR A 577 37.30 24.30 -6.33
CA THR A 577 38.53 23.80 -6.99
C THR A 577 38.48 22.27 -7.14
N GLU A 578 38.08 21.54 -6.10
CA GLU A 578 37.96 20.08 -6.16
C GLU A 578 36.83 19.63 -7.08
N ILE A 579 35.68 20.31 -7.07
CA ILE A 579 34.55 20.07 -7.97
C ILE A 579 35.01 20.19 -9.44
N LYS A 580 35.75 21.27 -9.78
CA LYS A 580 36.30 21.45 -11.13
C LYS A 580 37.31 20.37 -11.49
N LYS A 581 38.24 20.06 -10.59
CA LYS A 581 39.23 19.00 -10.80
C LYS A 581 38.59 17.66 -11.12
N ARG A 582 37.39 17.39 -10.58
CA ARG A 582 36.60 16.19 -10.86
C ARG A 582 35.79 16.26 -12.16
N GLY A 583 35.87 17.38 -12.89
CA GLY A 583 35.25 17.55 -14.22
C GLY A 583 33.79 18.04 -14.18
N PHE A 584 33.32 18.62 -13.08
CA PHE A 584 32.00 19.25 -13.05
C PHE A 584 31.99 20.54 -13.84
N ALA A 585 30.95 20.72 -14.66
CA ALA A 585 30.78 21.87 -15.54
C ALA A 585 29.94 23.00 -14.94
N ALA A 586 29.13 22.68 -13.90
CA ALA A 586 28.24 23.66 -13.28
C ALA A 586 27.95 23.30 -11.81
N ILE A 587 27.56 24.33 -11.05
CA ILE A 587 26.99 24.17 -9.71
C ILE A 587 25.50 24.52 -9.76
N TYR A 588 24.66 23.58 -9.37
CA TYR A 588 23.25 23.78 -9.10
C TYR A 588 23.06 24.13 -7.61
N ILE A 589 22.22 25.11 -7.33
CA ILE A 589 21.93 25.58 -5.99
C ILE A 589 20.41 25.58 -5.77
N ASN A 590 19.97 24.84 -4.78
CA ASN A 590 18.64 25.01 -4.24
C ASN A 590 18.68 26.08 -3.15
N ARG A 591 18.18 27.27 -3.46
CA ARG A 591 18.22 28.44 -2.58
C ARG A 591 17.44 28.23 -1.28
N ASN A 592 16.47 27.33 -1.24
CA ASN A 592 15.68 27.05 -0.03
C ASN A 592 16.53 26.38 1.06
N GLY A 593 17.64 25.73 0.69
CA GLY A 593 18.60 25.14 1.64
C GLY A 593 19.54 26.14 2.32
N PHE A 594 19.34 27.44 2.10
CA PHE A 594 20.18 28.51 2.65
C PHE A 594 19.31 29.59 3.28
N PRO A 595 19.60 29.99 4.54
CA PRO A 595 18.81 31.04 5.22
C PRO A 595 18.82 32.38 4.48
N ASP A 596 19.94 32.68 3.78
CA ASP A 596 20.18 33.88 2.99
C ASP A 596 19.91 33.69 1.50
N ARG A 597 19.21 32.60 1.12
CA ARG A 597 18.92 32.18 -0.26
C ARG A 597 20.18 32.05 -1.12
N ALA A 598 21.28 31.60 -0.50
CA ALA A 598 22.57 31.35 -1.11
C ALA A 598 23.24 32.57 -1.76
N LEU A 599 22.85 33.82 -1.42
CA LEU A 599 23.43 35.03 -1.96
C LEU A 599 24.94 35.13 -1.72
N PRO A 600 25.52 34.80 -0.54
CA PRO A 600 26.96 34.77 -0.33
C PRO A 600 27.68 33.76 -1.22
N VAL A 601 27.09 32.57 -1.43
CA VAL A 601 27.67 31.54 -2.29
C VAL A 601 27.73 32.03 -3.74
N GLU A 602 26.62 32.57 -4.25
CA GLU A 602 26.57 33.13 -5.61
C GLU A 602 27.58 34.30 -5.79
N LYS A 603 27.71 35.18 -4.80
CA LYS A 603 28.67 36.29 -4.81
C LYS A 603 30.11 35.79 -4.80
N ALA A 604 30.43 34.81 -3.98
CA ALA A 604 31.76 34.20 -3.92
C ALA A 604 32.13 33.51 -5.23
N LEU A 605 31.21 32.76 -5.85
CA LEU A 605 31.46 32.16 -7.17
C LEU A 605 31.76 33.22 -8.24
N ARG A 606 31.04 34.34 -8.24
CA ARG A 606 31.34 35.48 -9.14
C ARG A 606 32.73 36.08 -8.86
N ALA A 607 33.09 36.22 -7.59
CA ALA A 607 34.42 36.75 -7.21
C ALA A 607 35.58 35.82 -7.64
N MET A 608 35.32 34.51 -7.71
CA MET A 608 36.28 33.53 -8.27
C MET A 608 36.39 33.58 -9.79
N GLY A 609 35.63 34.45 -10.46
CA GLY A 609 35.67 34.66 -11.91
C GLY A 609 34.65 33.85 -12.71
N TYR A 610 33.67 33.18 -12.06
CA TYR A 610 32.56 32.53 -12.73
C TYR A 610 31.44 33.54 -12.98
N SER A 611 31.62 34.37 -14.01
CA SER A 611 30.79 35.55 -14.29
C SER A 611 29.74 35.33 -15.39
N LYS A 612 29.66 34.13 -15.99
CA LYS A 612 28.57 33.79 -16.91
C LYS A 612 27.21 34.00 -16.25
N PRO A 613 26.22 34.51 -16.98
CA PRO A 613 24.88 34.70 -16.40
C PRO A 613 24.36 33.41 -15.79
N PRO A 614 23.89 33.44 -14.53
CA PRO A 614 23.31 32.27 -13.91
C PRO A 614 21.98 31.91 -14.57
N ILE A 615 21.70 30.63 -14.73
CA ILE A 615 20.39 30.12 -15.13
C ILE A 615 19.53 30.08 -13.86
N VAL A 616 18.38 30.75 -13.86
CA VAL A 616 17.49 30.84 -12.71
C VAL A 616 16.13 30.25 -13.09
N SER A 617 15.53 29.44 -12.19
CA SER A 617 14.19 28.93 -12.36
C SER A 617 13.16 30.07 -12.33
N ALA A 618 11.99 29.86 -12.93
CA ALA A 618 10.93 30.88 -12.95
C ALA A 618 10.39 31.18 -11.53
N THR A 619 10.42 30.20 -10.63
CA THR A 619 10.09 30.35 -9.20
C THR A 619 11.21 30.99 -8.37
N GLY A 620 12.41 31.12 -8.95
CA GLY A 620 13.56 31.75 -8.30
C GLY A 620 14.21 30.96 -7.17
N ASP A 621 13.80 29.72 -6.96
CA ASP A 621 14.31 28.80 -5.93
C ASP A 621 15.54 28.01 -6.39
N LEU A 622 15.70 27.78 -7.69
CA LEU A 622 16.80 27.03 -8.27
C LEU A 622 17.72 27.94 -9.11
N VAL A 623 18.99 27.74 -8.96
CA VAL A 623 20.02 28.45 -9.75
C VAL A 623 21.08 27.47 -10.24
N CYS A 624 21.52 27.62 -11.47
CA CYS A 624 22.67 26.91 -12.01
C CYS A 624 23.73 27.91 -12.48
N ILE A 625 24.96 27.76 -12.01
CA ILE A 625 26.12 28.61 -12.34
C ILE A 625 27.13 27.77 -13.12
N PRO A 626 27.33 28.05 -14.41
CA PRO A 626 28.39 27.40 -15.18
C PRO A 626 29.80 27.73 -14.60
N LEU A 627 30.67 26.71 -14.55
CA LEU A 627 32.02 26.82 -14.03
C LEU A 627 33.05 27.15 -15.11
N ASP A 628 32.62 27.57 -16.30
CA ASP A 628 33.50 28.09 -17.33
C ASP A 628 33.86 29.55 -17.01
N LYS A 629 35.16 29.85 -17.09
CA LYS A 629 35.58 31.24 -17.10
C LYS A 629 35.27 31.83 -18.48
N PRO A 630 34.93 33.12 -18.58
CA PRO A 630 34.65 33.77 -19.86
C PRO A 630 35.86 33.76 -20.79
#